data_aec1097e0cd157320ced8a01f7cfcafb
#
_entry.id   aec1097e0cd157320ced8a01f7cfcafb
#
_cell.length_a   1.000
_cell.length_b   1.000
_cell.length_c   1.000
_cell.angle_alpha   90.00
_cell.angle_beta   90.00
_cell.angle_gamma   90.00
#
_symmetry.space_group_name_H-M   'P 1'
#
loop_
_entity.id
_entity.type
_entity.pdbx_description
1 polymer ?
#
loop_
_entity_poly.entity_id
_entity_poly.type
_entity_poly.pdbx_seq_one_letter_code
_entity_poly.pdbx_strand_id
1 'polypeptide(L)'
;VEETGGRYWEAELYRIKGDLLLLPEGNEVEAEEYFKQAIQVARSQSAKSLELRAAMSLTRLWQKHGKNKDARELLEETYGWFTEGFETPDLIDAKALLEELS
;
A
#
# COMPACT_ATOMS: atom_id res chain seq x y z
N VAL A 1 22.42 -4.89 12.80
CA VAL A 1 22.28 -5.11 12.21
C VAL A 1 21.49 -5.60 11.35
N GLU A 2 21.70 -6.32 11.12
CA GLU A 2 21.05 -6.93 10.32
C GLU A 2 19.66 -6.82 10.49
N GLU A 3 19.22 -6.52 11.57
CA GLU A 3 17.85 -6.44 11.73
C GLU A 3 17.22 -5.46 10.84
N THR A 4 17.86 -4.32 10.62
CA THR A 4 17.26 -3.31 9.80
C THR A 4 17.04 -3.80 8.41
N GLY A 5 18.05 -4.36 7.82
CA GLY A 5 17.93 -4.82 6.45
C GLY A 5 16.96 -5.96 6.33
N GLY A 6 16.94 -6.85 7.30
CA GLY A 6 16.06 -7.99 7.22
C GLY A 6 14.60 -7.64 7.38
N ARG A 7 14.30 -6.49 7.95
CA ARG A 7 12.91 -6.15 8.24
C ARG A 7 12.22 -5.39 7.13
N TYR A 8 12.97 -4.88 6.16
CA TYR A 8 12.32 -4.17 5.07
C TYR A 8 11.40 -5.08 4.27
N TRP A 9 11.79 -6.31 4.03
CA TRP A 9 10.95 -7.18 3.24
C TRP A 9 9.76 -7.72 4.04
N GLU A 10 9.71 -7.46 5.33
CA GLU A 10 8.58 -7.88 6.13
C GLU A 10 7.30 -7.17 5.68
N ALA A 11 7.39 -5.87 5.39
CA ALA A 11 6.24 -5.14 4.88
C ALA A 11 5.77 -5.74 3.56
N GLU A 12 6.70 -6.05 2.67
CA GLU A 12 6.33 -6.67 1.40
C GLU A 12 5.69 -8.03 1.61
N LEU A 13 6.18 -8.78 2.59
CA LEU A 13 5.60 -10.08 2.87
C LEU A 13 4.15 -9.96 3.28
N TYR A 14 3.83 -9.01 4.15
CA TYR A 14 2.45 -8.79 4.55
C TYR A 14 1.60 -8.36 3.36
N ARG A 15 2.13 -7.48 2.51
CA ARG A 15 1.39 -7.04 1.33
C ARG A 15 1.10 -8.21 0.40
N ILE A 16 2.10 -9.04 0.17
CA ILE A 16 1.93 -10.20 -0.70
C ILE A 16 0.91 -11.18 -0.11
N LYS A 17 0.96 -11.38 1.21
CA LYS A 17 -0.02 -12.25 1.84
C LYS A 17 -1.43 -11.71 1.65
N GLY A 18 -1.59 -10.38 1.75
CA GLY A 18 -2.89 -9.78 1.50
C GLY A 18 -3.34 -10.00 0.08
N ASP A 19 -2.43 -9.80 -0.89
CA ASP A 19 -2.78 -10.03 -2.29
C ASP A 19 -3.21 -11.47 -2.53
N LEU A 20 -2.50 -12.43 -1.92
CA LEU A 20 -2.83 -13.83 -2.10
C LEU A 20 -4.20 -14.18 -1.52
N LEU A 21 -4.58 -13.52 -0.44
CA LEU A 21 -5.87 -13.78 0.17
C LEU A 21 -7.02 -13.29 -0.71
N LEU A 22 -6.74 -12.44 -1.66
CA LEU A 22 -7.77 -11.96 -2.58
C LEU A 22 -8.01 -12.90 -3.75
N LEU A 23 -7.17 -13.95 -3.86
CA LEU A 23 -7.25 -14.90 -4.95
C LEU A 23 -7.62 -16.27 -4.41
N PRO A 24 -8.49 -16.97 -5.09
CA PRO A 24 -9.40 -16.61 -6.17
C PRO A 24 -10.65 -15.96 -5.65
N GLU A 25 -11.10 -16.34 -4.47
CA GLU A 25 -12.30 -15.82 -3.91
C GLU A 25 -12.04 -15.20 -2.58
N GLY A 26 -10.98 -14.72 -2.37
CA GLY A 26 -10.39 -14.11 -1.29
C GLY A 26 -11.15 -13.82 -0.02
N ASN A 27 -10.38 -13.73 1.04
CA ASN A 27 -10.86 -13.26 2.32
C ASN A 27 -10.47 -11.79 2.41
N GLU A 28 -11.38 -10.92 2.00
CA GLU A 28 -11.06 -9.49 1.89
C GLU A 28 -10.86 -8.85 3.24
N VAL A 29 -11.53 -9.34 4.27
CA VAL A 29 -11.33 -8.78 5.60
C VAL A 29 -9.92 -9.06 6.10
N GLU A 30 -9.45 -10.28 5.94
CA GLU A 30 -8.09 -10.61 6.31
C GLU A 30 -7.07 -9.90 5.44
N ALA A 31 -7.37 -9.79 4.15
CA ALA A 31 -6.46 -9.09 3.26
C ALA A 31 -6.28 -7.64 3.69
N GLU A 32 -7.36 -6.99 4.08
CA GLU A 32 -7.27 -5.61 4.55
C GLU A 32 -6.37 -5.51 5.78
N GLU A 33 -6.48 -6.46 6.69
CA GLU A 33 -5.64 -6.46 7.88
C GLU A 33 -4.16 -6.61 7.51
N TYR A 34 -3.86 -7.50 6.57
CA TYR A 34 -2.47 -7.67 6.15
C TYR A 34 -1.93 -6.40 5.48
N PHE A 35 -2.76 -5.73 4.67
CA PHE A 35 -2.32 -4.48 4.05
C PHE A 35 -2.05 -3.42 5.10
N LYS A 36 -2.90 -3.34 6.13
CA LYS A 36 -2.68 -2.39 7.21
C LYS A 36 -1.41 -2.70 7.98
N GLN A 37 -1.14 -3.99 8.22
CA GLN A 37 0.09 -4.39 8.86
C GLN A 37 1.30 -3.99 8.02
N ALA A 38 1.22 -4.19 6.71
CA ALA A 38 2.30 -3.82 5.83
C ALA A 38 2.59 -2.33 5.90
N ILE A 39 1.53 -1.52 5.93
CA ILE A 39 1.69 -0.08 6.04
C ILE A 39 2.38 0.29 7.35
N GLN A 40 1.95 -0.31 8.46
CA GLN A 40 2.53 0.00 9.75
C GLN A 40 3.99 -0.40 9.84
N VAL A 41 4.33 -1.57 9.33
CA VAL A 41 5.71 -2.03 9.35
C VAL A 41 6.57 -1.09 8.52
N ALA A 42 6.09 -0.72 7.33
CA ALA A 42 6.85 0.18 6.47
C ALA A 42 7.05 1.55 7.13
N ARG A 43 6.02 2.05 7.80
CA ARG A 43 6.15 3.33 8.50
C ARG A 43 7.17 3.27 9.61
N SER A 44 7.16 2.18 10.38
CA SER A 44 8.08 2.04 11.49
C SER A 44 9.53 1.97 11.00
N GLN A 45 9.73 1.56 9.76
CA GLN A 45 11.05 1.44 9.18
C GLN A 45 11.39 2.60 8.26
N SER A 46 10.48 3.56 8.12
CA SER A 46 10.65 4.69 7.21
C SER A 46 10.85 4.23 5.78
N ALA A 47 10.26 3.10 5.42
CA ALA A 47 10.36 2.54 4.08
C ALA A 47 9.21 3.06 3.23
N LYS A 48 9.35 4.28 2.74
CA LYS A 48 8.24 4.97 2.08
C LYS A 48 7.77 4.27 0.81
N SER A 49 8.69 3.69 0.06
CA SER A 49 8.30 2.97 -1.16
C SER A 49 7.42 1.77 -0.84
N LEU A 50 7.78 1.05 0.21
CA LEU A 50 6.99 -0.12 0.61
C LEU A 50 5.65 0.30 1.18
N GLU A 51 5.64 1.41 1.90
CA GLU A 51 4.38 1.94 2.41
C GLU A 51 3.46 2.34 1.27
N LEU A 52 4.00 2.96 0.23
CA LEU A 52 3.20 3.34 -0.92
C LEU A 52 2.60 2.12 -1.60
N ARG A 53 3.40 1.06 -1.78
CA ARG A 53 2.89 -0.15 -2.41
C ARG A 53 1.74 -0.75 -1.61
N ALA A 54 1.91 -0.82 -0.29
CA ALA A 54 0.86 -1.38 0.56
C ALA A 54 -0.38 -0.50 0.54
N ALA A 55 -0.18 0.82 0.56
CA ALA A 55 -1.31 1.75 0.51
C ALA A 55 -2.05 1.61 -0.81
N MET A 56 -1.35 1.39 -1.91
CA MET A 56 -2.01 1.20 -3.20
C MET A 56 -2.83 -0.07 -3.22
N SER A 57 -2.31 -1.15 -2.63
CA SER A 57 -3.06 -2.39 -2.55
C SER A 57 -4.35 -2.20 -1.75
N LEU A 58 -4.25 -1.53 -0.62
CA LEU A 58 -5.43 -1.28 0.21
C LEU A 58 -6.39 -0.33 -0.49
N THR A 59 -5.86 0.67 -1.18
CA THR A 59 -6.68 1.60 -1.94
C THR A 59 -7.51 0.87 -3.00
N ARG A 60 -6.89 -0.06 -3.72
CA ARG A 60 -7.61 -0.81 -4.74
C ARG A 60 -8.70 -1.68 -4.13
N LEU A 61 -8.42 -2.26 -2.96
CA LEU A 61 -9.43 -3.06 -2.28
C LEU A 61 -10.61 -2.19 -1.86
N TRP A 62 -10.33 -1.03 -1.28
CA TRP A 62 -11.38 -0.12 -0.86
C TRP A 62 -12.18 0.43 -2.04
N GLN A 63 -11.49 0.69 -3.16
CA GLN A 63 -12.16 1.18 -4.37
C GLN A 63 -13.15 0.14 -4.87
N LYS A 64 -12.77 -1.13 -4.80
CA LYS A 64 -13.63 -2.22 -5.22
C LYS A 64 -14.94 -2.23 -4.42
N HIS A 65 -14.89 -1.79 -3.17
CA HIS A 65 -16.05 -1.77 -2.30
C HIS A 65 -16.74 -0.42 -2.22
N GLY A 66 -16.37 0.50 -3.09
CA GLY A 66 -17.01 1.81 -3.12
C GLY A 66 -16.53 2.77 -2.07
N LYS A 67 -15.47 2.45 -1.35
CA LYS A 67 -14.92 3.34 -0.32
C LYS A 67 -13.93 4.30 -0.94
N ASN A 68 -14.36 5.03 -1.95
CA ASN A 68 -13.45 5.86 -2.73
C ASN A 68 -12.88 7.01 -1.94
N LYS A 69 -13.68 7.59 -1.04
CA LYS A 69 -13.18 8.70 -0.24
C LYS A 69 -12.06 8.27 0.68
N ASP A 70 -12.26 7.17 1.39
CA ASP A 70 -11.23 6.67 2.30
C ASP A 70 -9.99 6.25 1.54
N ALA A 71 -10.18 5.61 0.39
CA ALA A 71 -9.07 5.18 -0.44
C ALA A 71 -8.26 6.37 -0.92
N ARG A 72 -8.94 7.42 -1.36
CA ARG A 72 -8.25 8.60 -1.86
C ARG A 72 -7.46 9.28 -0.74
N GLU A 73 -8.06 9.40 0.43
CA GLU A 73 -7.39 10.04 1.54
C GLU A 73 -6.12 9.31 1.94
N LEU A 74 -6.19 7.98 2.00
CA LEU A 74 -5.03 7.19 2.34
C LEU A 74 -3.92 7.38 1.32
N LEU A 75 -4.26 7.31 0.06
CA LEU A 75 -3.27 7.38 -1.00
C LEU A 75 -2.70 8.80 -1.12
N GLU A 76 -3.54 9.82 -0.94
CA GLU A 76 -3.05 11.19 -0.97
C GLU A 76 -2.05 11.45 0.13
N GLU A 77 -2.33 10.95 1.31
CA GLU A 77 -1.41 11.12 2.43
C GLU A 77 -0.07 10.47 2.13
N THR A 78 -0.10 9.24 1.64
CA THR A 78 1.13 8.51 1.38
C THR A 78 1.89 9.13 0.22
N TYR A 79 1.18 9.47 -0.86
CA TYR A 79 1.81 10.06 -2.03
C TYR A 79 2.43 11.41 -1.69
N GLY A 80 1.80 12.16 -0.80
CA GLY A 80 2.28 13.50 -0.46
C GLY A 80 3.60 13.52 0.27
N TRP A 81 4.04 12.35 0.78
CA TRP A 81 5.32 12.27 1.46
C TRP A 81 6.50 12.28 0.49
N PHE A 82 6.24 12.05 -0.78
CA PHE A 82 7.30 12.01 -1.78
C PHE A 82 7.52 13.40 -2.35
N THR A 83 8.77 13.83 -2.39
CA THR A 83 9.13 15.15 -2.91
C THR A 83 9.92 15.07 -4.20
N GLU A 84 10.34 13.86 -4.56
CA GLU A 84 11.08 13.65 -5.81
C GLU A 84 10.91 12.21 -6.20
N GLY A 85 11.44 11.85 -7.34
CA GLY A 85 11.33 10.48 -7.82
C GLY A 85 9.98 10.19 -8.42
N PHE A 86 9.26 11.22 -8.87
CA PHE A 86 7.91 11.02 -9.41
C PHE A 86 7.89 10.25 -10.72
N GLU A 87 9.04 9.91 -11.24
CA GLU A 87 9.12 9.13 -12.46
C GLU A 87 9.19 7.65 -12.19
N THR A 88 9.28 7.24 -10.94
CA THR A 88 9.34 5.80 -10.64
C THR A 88 7.99 5.17 -10.94
N PRO A 89 7.98 3.89 -11.32
CA PRO A 89 6.71 3.23 -11.64
C PRO A 89 5.69 3.28 -10.51
N ASP A 90 6.14 3.14 -9.28
CA ASP A 90 5.20 3.16 -8.15
C ASP A 90 4.50 4.51 -8.04
N LEU A 91 5.22 5.60 -8.19
CA LEU A 91 4.62 6.91 -8.07
C LEU A 91 3.77 7.27 -9.27
N ILE A 92 4.15 6.80 -10.46
CA ILE A 92 3.32 6.98 -11.64
C ILE A 92 1.99 6.26 -11.46
N ASP A 93 2.04 5.02 -10.98
CA ASP A 93 0.83 4.25 -10.75
C ASP A 93 -0.03 4.90 -9.67
N ALA A 94 0.59 5.41 -8.61
CA ALA A 94 -0.15 6.05 -7.54
C ALA A 94 -0.87 7.29 -8.04
N LYS A 95 -0.23 8.07 -8.88
CA LYS A 95 -0.86 9.26 -9.42
C LYS A 95 -2.04 8.90 -10.30
N ALA A 96 -1.89 7.88 -11.12
CA ALA A 96 -2.98 7.44 -11.98
C ALA A 96 -4.16 6.96 -11.14
N LEU A 97 -3.87 6.24 -10.06
CA LEU A 97 -4.93 5.76 -9.20
C LEU A 97 -5.64 6.90 -8.48
N LEU A 98 -4.88 7.91 -8.06
CA LEU A 98 -5.49 9.09 -7.44
C LEU A 98 -6.42 9.80 -8.41
N GLU A 99 -6.03 9.86 -9.68
CA GLU A 99 -6.87 10.50 -10.68
C GLU A 99 -8.15 9.71 -10.91
N GLU A 100 -8.07 8.39 -10.82
CA GLU A 100 -9.26 7.57 -10.92
C GLU A 100 -10.24 7.83 -9.78
N LEU A 101 -9.71 8.14 -8.60
CA LEU A 101 -10.53 8.32 -7.42
C LEU A 101 -11.10 9.71 -7.27
N SER A 102 -10.66 10.65 -8.09
CA SER A 102 -11.11 12.04 -7.99
C SER A 102 -12.49 12.28 -8.57
#